data_9ef3eafd8c8e9b8db5c22d6e6ccced43
#
_entry.id   9ef3eafd8c8e9b8db5c22d6e6ccced43
#
_cell.length_a   1.000
_cell.length_b   1.000
_cell.length_c   1.000
_cell.angle_alpha   90.00
_cell.angle_beta   90.00
_cell.angle_gamma   90.00
#
_symmetry.space_group_name_H-M   'P 1'
#
loop_
_entity.id
_entity.type
_entity.pdbx_description
1 polymer ?
#
loop_
_entity_poly.entity_id
_entity_poly.type
_entity_poly.pdbx_seq_one_letter_code
_entity_poly.pdbx_strand_id
1 'polypeptide(L)'
;RHRGKSFHSFEMSHDDLAHGILHYMEFHKIDQCNLLGHSLGGKAVMQFAIKYPLKVDQLIVVDISPKAYPPHHQGILKALESVDFNQISTRQEAEEILHQYIPEKSVIQFLTKNLYWTEDKKLAWRFNLKTLSEKYSEFVSNAIKYGVFSGKTLFISGEKSNYILPQDEFQIKQQFPNSSVVTIKNAGHWVQAENPKDFNELVKDFLSQQNI
;
A
#
# COMPACT_ATOMS: atom_id res chain seq x y z
N ARG A 1 7.11 8.60 3.62
CA ARG A 1 8.52 8.26 3.35
C ARG A 1 8.70 7.65 1.95
N HIS A 2 9.91 7.73 1.43
CA HIS A 2 10.39 7.04 0.22
C HIS A 2 9.66 7.36 -1.10
N ARG A 3 8.86 8.41 -1.17
CA ARG A 3 8.16 8.82 -2.38
C ARG A 3 8.11 10.34 -2.53
N GLY A 4 8.45 10.83 -3.73
CA GLY A 4 8.39 12.24 -4.10
C GLY A 4 9.30 13.10 -3.25
N LYS A 5 8.75 14.17 -2.67
CA LYS A 5 9.47 15.10 -1.78
C LYS A 5 9.55 14.62 -0.32
N SER A 6 8.95 13.49 0.02
CA SER A 6 9.05 12.91 1.35
C SER A 6 10.46 12.44 1.64
N PHE A 7 10.85 12.43 2.91
CA PHE A 7 12.16 11.97 3.35
C PHE A 7 12.48 10.55 2.85
N HIS A 8 13.65 10.39 2.26
CA HIS A 8 14.20 9.11 1.83
C HIS A 8 15.24 8.62 2.83
N SER A 9 15.18 7.36 3.20
CA SER A 9 16.08 6.69 4.15
C SER A 9 16.53 5.36 3.57
N PHE A 10 17.59 4.77 4.10
CA PHE A 10 17.97 3.37 3.84
C PHE A 10 17.25 2.41 4.77
N GLU A 11 16.58 2.90 5.80
CA GLU A 11 15.77 2.11 6.71
C GLU A 11 14.31 2.14 6.27
N MET A 12 13.68 0.97 6.27
CA MET A 12 12.29 0.80 5.87
C MET A 12 11.67 -0.34 6.68
N SER A 13 10.70 0.00 7.51
CA SER A 13 9.91 -0.96 8.30
C SER A 13 8.45 -0.50 8.37
N HIS A 14 7.56 -1.38 8.82
CA HIS A 14 6.17 -1.00 9.08
C HIS A 14 6.08 0.08 10.16
N ASP A 15 6.96 0.03 11.17
CA ASP A 15 7.06 1.06 12.20
C ASP A 15 7.49 2.42 11.62
N ASP A 16 8.43 2.43 10.67
CA ASP A 16 8.86 3.67 10.01
C ASP A 16 7.75 4.30 9.19
N LEU A 17 6.93 3.49 8.53
CA LEU A 17 5.75 3.98 7.82
C LEU A 17 4.71 4.52 8.80
N ALA A 18 4.46 3.82 9.92
CA ALA A 18 3.55 4.28 10.97
C ALA A 18 4.03 5.60 11.58
N HIS A 19 5.33 5.75 11.89
CA HIS A 19 5.91 7.03 12.33
C HIS A 19 5.74 8.14 11.28
N GLY A 20 5.86 7.80 9.99
CA GLY A 20 5.61 8.77 8.92
C GLY A 20 4.17 9.32 8.92
N ILE A 21 3.18 8.46 9.21
CA ILE A 21 1.78 8.88 9.38
C ILE A 21 1.65 9.79 10.61
N LEU A 22 2.27 9.40 11.75
CA LEU A 22 2.24 10.20 12.98
C LEU A 22 2.79 11.61 12.74
N HIS A 23 3.98 11.71 12.15
CA HIS A 23 4.59 13.02 11.83
C HIS A 23 3.71 13.89 10.92
N TYR A 24 3.05 13.26 9.93
CA TYR A 24 2.10 13.99 9.09
C TYR A 24 0.93 14.55 9.90
N MET A 25 0.34 13.73 10.77
CA MET A 25 -0.77 14.17 11.64
C MET A 25 -0.34 15.30 12.59
N GLU A 26 0.82 15.16 13.22
CA GLU A 26 1.36 16.19 14.13
C GLU A 26 1.63 17.50 13.40
N PHE A 27 2.27 17.45 12.22
CA PHE A 27 2.55 18.63 11.41
C PHE A 27 1.28 19.38 10.99
N HIS A 28 0.22 18.62 10.66
CA HIS A 28 -1.07 19.19 10.27
C HIS A 28 -2.04 19.40 11.44
N LYS A 29 -1.61 19.14 12.69
CA LYS A 29 -2.44 19.26 13.91
C LYS A 29 -3.73 18.43 13.82
N ILE A 30 -3.62 17.22 13.29
CA ILE A 30 -4.71 16.25 13.21
C ILE A 30 -4.63 15.36 14.44
N ASP A 31 -5.60 15.47 15.33
CA ASP A 31 -5.64 14.69 16.56
C ASP A 31 -6.07 13.24 16.30
N GLN A 32 -7.09 13.04 15.46
CA GLN A 32 -7.68 11.75 15.10
C GLN A 32 -8.19 11.79 13.66
N CYS A 33 -8.15 10.66 12.96
CA CYS A 33 -8.66 10.57 11.58
C CYS A 33 -9.07 9.15 11.21
N ASN A 34 -9.85 9.04 10.14
CA ASN A 34 -10.07 7.78 9.44
C ASN A 34 -8.84 7.46 8.59
N LEU A 35 -8.41 6.21 8.60
CA LEU A 35 -7.28 5.74 7.79
C LEU A 35 -7.73 4.71 6.77
N LEU A 36 -7.31 4.89 5.52
CA LEU A 36 -7.46 3.89 4.48
C LEU A 36 -6.09 3.56 3.89
N GLY A 37 -5.76 2.28 3.82
CA GLY A 37 -4.51 1.82 3.22
C GLY A 37 -4.72 0.62 2.29
N HIS A 38 -4.12 0.66 1.10
CA HIS A 38 -4.11 -0.43 0.14
C HIS A 38 -2.76 -1.15 0.14
N SER A 39 -2.77 -2.47 0.14
CA SER A 39 -1.56 -3.30 0.04
C SER A 39 -0.52 -2.92 1.11
N LEU A 40 0.70 -2.53 0.74
CA LEU A 40 1.72 -2.04 1.67
C LEU A 40 1.22 -0.86 2.52
N GLY A 41 0.41 0.04 1.95
CA GLY A 41 -0.27 1.10 2.69
C GLY A 41 -1.23 0.54 3.74
N GLY A 42 -1.88 -0.59 3.48
CA GLY A 42 -2.70 -1.33 4.42
C GLY A 42 -1.89 -1.82 5.62
N LYS A 43 -0.70 -2.38 5.39
CA LYS A 43 0.20 -2.76 6.49
C LYS A 43 0.66 -1.56 7.32
N ALA A 44 0.93 -0.44 6.68
CA ALA A 44 1.32 0.79 7.35
C ALA A 44 0.21 1.32 8.28
N VAL A 45 -1.04 1.37 7.80
CA VAL A 45 -2.17 1.87 8.61
C VAL A 45 -2.59 0.86 9.69
N MET A 46 -2.48 -0.45 9.46
CA MET A 46 -2.66 -1.47 10.49
C MET A 46 -1.64 -1.31 11.63
N GLN A 47 -0.35 -1.20 11.28
CA GLN A 47 0.72 -0.99 12.25
C GLN A 47 0.53 0.33 13.02
N PHE A 48 0.09 1.38 12.33
CA PHE A 48 -0.23 2.67 12.95
C PHE A 48 -1.38 2.54 13.95
N ALA A 49 -2.47 1.89 13.56
CA ALA A 49 -3.65 1.73 14.41
C ALA A 49 -3.35 0.93 15.70
N ILE A 50 -2.54 -0.12 15.59
CA ILE A 50 -2.07 -0.89 16.75
C ILE A 50 -1.22 -0.02 17.69
N LYS A 51 -0.33 0.81 17.13
CA LYS A 51 0.64 1.59 17.91
C LYS A 51 0.05 2.88 18.49
N TYR A 52 -0.90 3.48 17.78
CA TYR A 52 -1.52 4.76 18.13
C TYR A 52 -3.06 4.69 18.06
N PRO A 53 -3.70 3.78 18.83
CA PRO A 53 -5.12 3.48 18.67
C PRO A 53 -6.03 4.68 18.89
N LEU A 54 -5.67 5.62 19.76
CA LEU A 54 -6.45 6.82 20.03
C LEU A 54 -6.42 7.87 18.90
N LYS A 55 -5.54 7.69 17.92
CA LYS A 55 -5.42 8.58 16.75
C LYS A 55 -6.22 8.08 15.54
N VAL A 56 -6.85 6.90 15.66
CA VAL A 56 -7.63 6.30 14.57
C VAL A 56 -9.09 6.21 14.98
N ASP A 57 -9.95 6.85 14.21
CA ASP A 57 -11.40 6.75 14.37
C ASP A 57 -11.91 5.47 13.72
N GLN A 58 -11.72 5.32 12.41
CA GLN A 58 -12.08 4.12 11.67
C GLN A 58 -10.91 3.70 10.77
N LEU A 59 -10.73 2.38 10.62
CA LEU A 59 -9.66 1.80 9.81
C LEU A 59 -10.23 1.04 8.61
N ILE A 60 -9.72 1.32 7.41
CA ILE A 60 -10.03 0.58 6.19
C ILE A 60 -8.74 0.01 5.61
N VAL A 61 -8.71 -1.30 5.44
CA VAL A 61 -7.57 -2.04 4.88
C VAL A 61 -7.99 -2.69 3.59
N VAL A 62 -7.32 -2.36 2.48
CA VAL A 62 -7.69 -2.83 1.15
C VAL A 62 -6.68 -3.86 0.67
N ASP A 63 -7.16 -5.05 0.45
CA ASP A 63 -6.57 -6.22 -0.18
C ASP A 63 -5.18 -6.59 0.35
N ILE A 64 -5.08 -6.66 1.65
CA ILE A 64 -3.91 -7.14 2.41
C ILE A 64 -4.37 -7.59 3.80
N SER A 65 -3.70 -8.59 4.39
CA SER A 65 -3.92 -9.02 5.76
C SER A 65 -2.67 -8.79 6.65
N PRO A 66 -2.77 -8.96 7.98
CA PRO A 66 -1.64 -8.81 8.90
C PRO A 66 -0.47 -9.77 8.66
N LYS A 67 -0.72 -10.92 8.00
CA LYS A 67 0.24 -12.01 7.81
C LYS A 67 1.48 -11.64 7.00
N ALA A 68 2.49 -12.49 7.04
CA ALA A 68 3.59 -12.48 6.08
C ALA A 68 3.13 -12.98 4.70
N TYR A 69 3.78 -12.49 3.65
CA TYR A 69 3.55 -12.91 2.27
C TYR A 69 4.85 -13.39 1.64
N PRO A 70 4.81 -14.41 0.79
CA PRO A 70 5.97 -14.73 -0.05
C PRO A 70 6.35 -13.52 -0.93
N PRO A 71 7.62 -13.31 -1.24
CA PRO A 71 8.05 -12.19 -2.08
C PRO A 71 7.63 -12.41 -3.54
N HIS A 72 6.51 -11.82 -3.96
CA HIS A 72 5.93 -12.01 -5.30
C HIS A 72 6.34 -10.97 -6.35
N HIS A 73 6.93 -9.83 -5.95
CA HIS A 73 7.17 -8.70 -6.85
C HIS A 73 8.64 -8.55 -7.28
N GLN A 74 9.46 -9.58 -7.11
CA GLN A 74 10.88 -9.54 -7.52
C GLN A 74 11.04 -9.27 -9.03
N GLY A 75 10.13 -9.79 -9.86
CA GLY A 75 10.11 -9.50 -11.30
C GLY A 75 9.87 -8.01 -11.61
N ILE A 76 8.94 -7.39 -10.87
CA ILE A 76 8.65 -5.94 -11.01
C ILE A 76 9.85 -5.11 -10.56
N LEU A 77 10.51 -5.46 -9.46
CA LEU A 77 11.69 -4.75 -8.99
C LEU A 77 12.83 -4.84 -10.01
N LYS A 78 13.10 -6.03 -10.55
CA LYS A 78 14.07 -6.21 -11.63
C LYS A 78 13.73 -5.38 -12.86
N ALA A 79 12.47 -5.33 -13.25
CA ALA A 79 12.01 -4.51 -14.36
C ALA A 79 12.28 -3.02 -14.10
N LEU A 80 11.99 -2.53 -12.90
CA LEU A 80 12.24 -1.13 -12.52
C LEU A 80 13.73 -0.81 -12.49
N GLU A 81 14.58 -1.73 -12.01
CA GLU A 81 16.04 -1.59 -11.95
C GLU A 81 16.69 -1.63 -13.33
N SER A 82 16.06 -2.29 -14.32
CA SER A 82 16.59 -2.36 -15.68
C SER A 82 16.47 -1.04 -16.46
N VAL A 83 15.68 -0.08 -15.95
CA VAL A 83 15.52 1.24 -16.59
C VAL A 83 16.70 2.14 -16.24
N ASP A 84 17.65 2.26 -17.17
CA ASP A 84 18.78 3.20 -17.06
C ASP A 84 18.40 4.58 -17.60
N PHE A 85 18.15 5.51 -16.71
CA PHE A 85 17.79 6.90 -17.05
C PHE A 85 18.91 7.71 -17.72
N ASN A 86 20.11 7.18 -17.87
CA ASN A 86 21.15 7.81 -18.68
C ASN A 86 21.03 7.43 -20.18
N GLN A 87 20.29 6.36 -20.48
CA GLN A 87 20.12 5.84 -21.83
C GLN A 87 18.76 6.19 -22.45
N ILE A 88 17.80 6.66 -21.64
CA ILE A 88 16.46 6.99 -22.10
C ILE A 88 16.10 8.45 -21.83
N SER A 89 15.25 9.00 -22.68
CA SER A 89 14.81 10.39 -22.62
C SER A 89 13.30 10.55 -22.54
N THR A 90 12.53 9.47 -22.70
CA THR A 90 11.08 9.52 -22.78
C THR A 90 10.44 8.48 -21.88
N ARG A 91 9.18 8.73 -21.50
CA ARG A 91 8.37 7.75 -20.79
C ARG A 91 8.12 6.50 -21.63
N GLN A 92 7.96 6.66 -22.93
CA GLN A 92 7.70 5.57 -23.84
C GLN A 92 8.86 4.59 -23.85
N GLU A 93 10.11 5.06 -23.91
CA GLU A 93 11.31 4.21 -23.84
C GLU A 93 11.36 3.43 -22.51
N ALA A 94 10.98 4.06 -21.40
CA ALA A 94 10.86 3.35 -20.13
C ALA A 94 9.77 2.25 -20.17
N GLU A 95 8.63 2.53 -20.80
CA GLU A 95 7.54 1.54 -20.97
C GLU A 95 7.99 0.37 -21.84
N GLU A 96 8.74 0.60 -22.90
CA GLU A 96 9.29 -0.44 -23.79
C GLU A 96 10.28 -1.36 -23.06
N ILE A 97 11.13 -0.82 -22.19
CA ILE A 97 12.01 -1.61 -21.33
C ILE A 97 11.18 -2.46 -20.35
N LEU A 98 10.21 -1.85 -19.67
CA LEU A 98 9.37 -2.56 -18.72
C LEU A 98 8.54 -3.69 -19.37
N HIS A 99 8.13 -3.53 -20.63
CA HIS A 99 7.42 -4.55 -21.40
C HIS A 99 8.21 -5.86 -21.58
N GLN A 100 9.52 -5.82 -21.50
CA GLN A 100 10.35 -7.03 -21.57
C GLN A 100 10.21 -7.94 -20.34
N TYR A 101 9.74 -7.39 -19.22
CA TYR A 101 9.63 -8.07 -17.92
C TYR A 101 8.19 -8.21 -17.45
N ILE A 102 7.31 -7.29 -17.84
CA ILE A 102 5.94 -7.18 -17.34
C ILE A 102 4.98 -7.24 -18.53
N PRO A 103 4.19 -8.32 -18.67
CA PRO A 103 3.27 -8.47 -19.80
C PRO A 103 2.04 -7.53 -19.71
N GLU A 104 1.62 -7.16 -18.50
CA GLU A 104 0.38 -6.41 -18.28
C GLU A 104 0.60 -4.91 -18.50
N LYS A 105 0.07 -4.39 -19.60
CA LYS A 105 0.15 -2.96 -19.96
C LYS A 105 -0.39 -2.03 -18.86
N SER A 106 -1.45 -2.42 -18.18
CA SER A 106 -2.03 -1.64 -17.08
C SER A 106 -1.07 -1.46 -15.90
N VAL A 107 -0.29 -2.51 -15.58
CA VAL A 107 0.75 -2.46 -14.54
C VAL A 107 1.87 -1.50 -14.95
N ILE A 108 2.33 -1.58 -16.19
CA ILE A 108 3.37 -0.67 -16.72
C ILE A 108 2.89 0.78 -16.65
N GLN A 109 1.68 1.07 -17.12
CA GLN A 109 1.10 2.41 -17.05
C GLN A 109 0.96 2.92 -15.62
N PHE A 110 0.64 2.05 -14.67
CA PHE A 110 0.61 2.41 -13.26
C PHE A 110 2.01 2.73 -12.72
N LEU A 111 3.00 1.91 -13.03
CA LEU A 111 4.38 2.12 -12.60
C LEU A 111 4.96 3.42 -13.18
N THR A 112 4.76 3.67 -14.46
CA THR A 112 5.30 4.85 -15.16
C THR A 112 4.63 6.18 -14.74
N LYS A 113 3.47 6.17 -14.07
CA LYS A 113 2.94 7.36 -13.36
C LYS A 113 3.89 7.87 -12.27
N ASN A 114 4.84 7.07 -11.82
CA ASN A 114 5.86 7.48 -10.86
C ASN A 114 7.12 8.06 -11.51
N LEU A 115 7.18 8.17 -12.82
CA LEU A 115 8.24 8.90 -13.52
C LEU A 115 8.04 10.40 -13.34
N TYR A 116 9.14 11.11 -13.12
CA TYR A 116 9.15 12.58 -13.08
C TYR A 116 10.46 13.11 -13.70
N TRP A 117 10.43 14.36 -14.10
CA TRP A 117 11.60 15.08 -14.54
C TRP A 117 12.32 15.70 -13.36
N THR A 118 13.63 15.45 -13.25
CA THR A 118 14.50 16.14 -12.32
C THR A 118 14.78 17.58 -12.78
N GLU A 119 15.41 18.39 -11.91
CA GLU A 119 15.84 19.74 -12.25
C GLU A 119 16.83 19.73 -13.45
N ASP A 120 17.66 18.69 -13.54
CA ASP A 120 18.60 18.48 -14.66
C ASP A 120 17.92 17.91 -15.92
N LYS A 121 16.60 17.94 -15.98
CA LYS A 121 15.81 17.42 -17.13
C LYS A 121 16.06 15.95 -17.46
N LYS A 122 16.41 15.13 -16.46
CA LYS A 122 16.48 13.67 -16.58
C LYS A 122 15.22 13.03 -15.99
N LEU A 123 14.81 11.89 -16.53
CA LEU A 123 13.77 11.07 -15.92
C LEU A 123 14.31 10.39 -14.66
N ALA A 124 13.45 10.18 -13.69
CA ALA A 124 13.75 9.42 -12.47
C ALA A 124 12.47 8.82 -11.87
N TRP A 125 12.64 7.81 -11.03
CA TRP A 125 11.54 7.28 -10.22
C TRP A 125 11.26 8.20 -9.01
N ARG A 126 9.97 8.48 -8.73
CA ARG A 126 9.56 9.25 -7.55
C ARG A 126 9.75 8.52 -6.22
N PHE A 127 9.93 7.22 -6.26
CA PHE A 127 10.16 6.40 -5.08
C PHE A 127 11.63 5.99 -4.97
N ASN A 128 12.08 5.67 -3.77
CA ASN A 128 13.43 5.21 -3.50
C ASN A 128 13.54 3.73 -3.88
N LEU A 129 13.77 3.46 -5.20
CA LEU A 129 13.84 2.11 -5.73
C LEU A 129 14.93 1.28 -5.04
N LYS A 130 16.09 1.88 -4.80
CA LYS A 130 17.21 1.19 -4.16
C LYS A 130 16.82 0.61 -2.79
N THR A 131 16.33 1.46 -1.89
CA THR A 131 15.89 1.00 -0.56
C THR A 131 14.72 0.01 -0.67
N LEU A 132 13.77 0.27 -1.57
CA LEU A 132 12.63 -0.62 -1.77
C LEU A 132 13.09 -2.01 -2.21
N SER A 133 14.03 -2.10 -3.13
CA SER A 133 14.55 -3.37 -3.64
C SER A 133 15.38 -4.12 -2.60
N GLU A 134 16.31 -3.44 -1.93
CA GLU A 134 17.17 -4.02 -0.90
C GLU A 134 16.38 -4.52 0.32
N LYS A 135 15.32 -3.80 0.70
CA LYS A 135 14.50 -4.11 1.89
C LYS A 135 13.21 -4.87 1.56
N TYR A 136 12.95 -5.17 0.29
CA TYR A 136 11.68 -5.75 -0.14
C TYR A 136 11.36 -7.05 0.59
N SER A 137 12.28 -7.99 0.63
CA SER A 137 12.07 -9.30 1.27
C SER A 137 11.93 -9.20 2.78
N GLU A 138 12.67 -8.28 3.41
CA GLU A 138 12.65 -8.08 4.87
C GLU A 138 11.42 -7.29 5.33
N PHE A 139 10.86 -6.45 4.47
CA PHE A 139 9.87 -5.45 4.84
C PHE A 139 8.48 -5.77 4.30
N VAL A 140 8.33 -5.87 2.96
CA VAL A 140 7.01 -6.06 2.34
C VAL A 140 6.45 -7.45 2.63
N SER A 141 7.33 -8.45 2.69
CA SER A 141 6.96 -9.84 2.93
C SER A 141 6.60 -10.12 4.39
N ASN A 142 7.10 -9.34 5.34
CA ASN A 142 6.88 -9.63 6.76
C ASN A 142 5.45 -9.35 7.22
N ALA A 143 5.01 -10.10 8.22
CA ALA A 143 3.83 -9.76 9.00
C ALA A 143 4.04 -8.42 9.71
N ILE A 144 2.95 -7.70 9.99
CA ILE A 144 3.02 -6.56 10.92
C ILE A 144 3.34 -7.06 12.33
N LYS A 145 3.89 -6.19 13.17
CA LYS A 145 4.10 -6.55 14.59
C LYS A 145 2.77 -6.88 15.25
N TYR A 146 2.79 -7.91 16.08
CA TYR A 146 1.60 -8.31 16.82
C TYR A 146 1.14 -7.21 17.78
N GLY A 147 -0.17 -7.04 17.84
CA GLY A 147 -0.86 -6.11 18.72
C GLY A 147 -2.34 -6.12 18.37
N VAL A 148 -3.16 -5.46 19.18
CA VAL A 148 -4.61 -5.42 19.01
C VAL A 148 -5.07 -3.98 18.81
N PHE A 149 -5.87 -3.76 17.78
CA PHE A 149 -6.64 -2.54 17.59
C PHE A 149 -8.14 -2.86 17.68
N SER A 150 -8.79 -2.37 18.70
CA SER A 150 -10.22 -2.64 18.96
C SER A 150 -11.16 -1.61 18.31
N GLY A 151 -10.63 -0.67 17.53
CA GLY A 151 -11.46 0.28 16.79
C GLY A 151 -12.18 -0.38 15.62
N LYS A 152 -13.20 0.29 15.11
CA LYS A 152 -14.00 -0.16 13.96
C LYS A 152 -13.12 -0.32 12.72
N THR A 153 -13.10 -1.52 12.13
CA THR A 153 -12.20 -1.86 11.03
C THR A 153 -12.95 -2.54 9.89
N LEU A 154 -12.65 -2.14 8.66
CA LEU A 154 -13.13 -2.79 7.44
C LEU A 154 -11.95 -3.33 6.64
N PHE A 155 -11.94 -4.63 6.37
CA PHE A 155 -11.07 -5.24 5.37
C PHE A 155 -11.86 -5.41 4.07
N ILE A 156 -11.30 -4.92 2.96
CA ILE A 156 -11.88 -5.06 1.61
C ILE A 156 -10.98 -5.98 0.80
N SER A 157 -11.51 -7.06 0.27
CA SER A 157 -10.81 -7.96 -0.65
C SER A 157 -11.37 -7.89 -2.06
N GLY A 158 -10.53 -8.17 -3.06
CA GLY A 158 -11.00 -8.42 -4.42
C GLY A 158 -11.33 -9.91 -4.62
N GLU A 159 -12.44 -10.21 -5.30
CA GLU A 159 -12.89 -11.60 -5.58
C GLU A 159 -11.83 -12.43 -6.31
N LYS A 160 -11.04 -11.79 -7.18
CA LYS A 160 -9.97 -12.42 -7.98
C LYS A 160 -8.59 -12.29 -7.34
N SER A 161 -8.54 -11.78 -6.10
CA SER A 161 -7.31 -11.60 -5.35
C SER A 161 -7.06 -12.76 -4.38
N ASN A 162 -5.79 -13.06 -4.14
CA ASN A 162 -5.34 -14.06 -3.16
C ASN A 162 -4.66 -13.43 -1.92
N TYR A 163 -4.81 -12.12 -1.72
CA TYR A 163 -4.16 -11.44 -0.59
C TYR A 163 -4.92 -11.63 0.72
N ILE A 164 -6.25 -11.67 0.69
CA ILE A 164 -7.07 -12.03 1.85
C ILE A 164 -7.84 -13.29 1.49
N LEU A 165 -7.56 -14.36 2.19
CA LEU A 165 -8.21 -15.66 2.01
C LEU A 165 -9.14 -15.95 3.20
N PRO A 166 -10.15 -16.84 3.06
CA PRO A 166 -11.04 -17.17 4.16
C PRO A 166 -10.34 -17.60 5.45
N GLN A 167 -9.23 -18.35 5.34
CA GLN A 167 -8.44 -18.76 6.50
C GLN A 167 -7.73 -17.60 7.23
N ASP A 168 -7.59 -16.45 6.60
CA ASP A 168 -6.95 -15.28 7.20
C ASP A 168 -7.88 -14.55 8.18
N GLU A 169 -9.19 -14.78 8.11
CA GLU A 169 -10.17 -14.12 8.96
C GLU A 169 -9.90 -14.36 10.45
N PHE A 170 -9.47 -15.55 10.81
CA PHE A 170 -9.13 -15.86 12.19
C PHE A 170 -8.00 -14.96 12.70
N GLN A 171 -6.92 -14.84 11.94
CA GLN A 171 -5.79 -13.98 12.32
C GLN A 171 -6.17 -12.49 12.30
N ILE A 172 -7.00 -12.07 11.34
CA ILE A 172 -7.54 -10.71 11.29
C ILE A 172 -8.31 -10.42 12.58
N LYS A 173 -9.23 -11.31 12.99
CA LYS A 173 -10.03 -11.14 14.20
C LYS A 173 -9.21 -11.12 15.49
N GLN A 174 -8.08 -11.82 15.53
CA GLN A 174 -7.19 -11.79 16.69
C GLN A 174 -6.55 -10.41 16.91
N GLN A 175 -6.20 -9.70 15.83
CA GLN A 175 -5.57 -8.38 15.92
C GLN A 175 -6.57 -7.22 15.75
N PHE A 176 -7.67 -7.46 15.06
CA PHE A 176 -8.74 -6.48 14.78
C PHE A 176 -10.10 -7.09 15.12
N PRO A 177 -10.43 -7.25 16.41
CA PRO A 177 -11.65 -7.97 16.85
C PRO A 177 -12.95 -7.35 16.31
N ASN A 178 -12.99 -6.02 16.17
CA ASN A 178 -14.14 -5.29 15.64
C ASN A 178 -14.04 -5.06 14.11
N SER A 179 -13.46 -6.02 13.39
CA SER A 179 -13.36 -5.96 11.93
C SER A 179 -14.53 -6.66 11.25
N SER A 180 -14.79 -6.25 10.01
CA SER A 180 -15.53 -6.99 9.00
C SER A 180 -14.67 -7.19 7.76
N VAL A 181 -14.89 -8.30 7.04
CA VAL A 181 -14.24 -8.56 5.75
C VAL A 181 -15.31 -8.56 4.67
N VAL A 182 -15.16 -7.74 3.65
CA VAL A 182 -16.10 -7.64 2.52
C VAL A 182 -15.36 -7.85 1.21
N THR A 183 -15.87 -8.76 0.38
CA THR A 183 -15.29 -9.04 -0.94
C THR A 183 -16.03 -8.28 -2.03
N ILE A 184 -15.29 -7.53 -2.84
CA ILE A 184 -15.81 -6.81 -4.00
C ILE A 184 -15.69 -7.71 -5.24
N LYS A 185 -16.83 -7.92 -5.90
CA LYS A 185 -16.94 -8.76 -7.10
C LYS A 185 -16.19 -8.16 -8.29
N ASN A 186 -15.70 -9.05 -9.15
CA ASN A 186 -14.99 -8.69 -10.39
C ASN A 186 -13.71 -7.87 -10.21
N ALA A 187 -13.19 -7.74 -9.02
CA ALA A 187 -11.95 -7.03 -8.72
C ALA A 187 -10.82 -8.00 -8.31
N GLY A 188 -9.60 -7.71 -8.73
CA GLY A 188 -8.37 -8.31 -8.26
C GLY A 188 -7.71 -7.45 -7.17
N HIS A 189 -6.36 -7.39 -7.19
CA HIS A 189 -5.61 -6.64 -6.18
C HIS A 189 -5.86 -5.12 -6.20
N TRP A 190 -6.19 -4.56 -7.35
CA TRP A 190 -6.45 -3.13 -7.51
C TRP A 190 -7.94 -2.80 -7.36
N VAL A 191 -8.55 -3.22 -6.26
CA VAL A 191 -10.00 -3.17 -6.00
C VAL A 191 -10.61 -1.82 -6.35
N GLN A 192 -9.98 -0.72 -5.90
CA GLN A 192 -10.42 0.65 -6.11
C GLN A 192 -10.34 1.11 -7.58
N ALA A 193 -9.54 0.43 -8.40
CA ALA A 193 -9.39 0.74 -9.81
C ALA A 193 -10.20 -0.20 -10.71
N GLU A 194 -10.38 -1.45 -10.28
CA GLU A 194 -11.06 -2.48 -11.07
C GLU A 194 -12.58 -2.45 -10.87
N ASN A 195 -13.05 -2.10 -9.67
CA ASN A 195 -14.48 -1.86 -9.42
C ASN A 195 -14.67 -0.61 -8.54
N PRO A 196 -14.44 0.61 -9.10
CA PRO A 196 -14.51 1.86 -8.35
C PRO A 196 -15.90 2.18 -7.80
N LYS A 197 -16.97 1.69 -8.45
CA LYS A 197 -18.33 1.95 -8.02
C LYS A 197 -18.62 1.29 -6.67
N ASP A 198 -18.53 -0.03 -6.61
CA ASP A 198 -18.85 -0.79 -5.41
C ASP A 198 -17.84 -0.46 -4.27
N PHE A 199 -16.58 -0.22 -4.63
CA PHE A 199 -15.56 0.23 -3.67
C PHE A 199 -15.94 1.55 -3.00
N ASN A 200 -16.31 2.56 -3.78
CA ASN A 200 -16.67 3.88 -3.25
C ASN A 200 -17.96 3.84 -2.42
N GLU A 201 -18.96 3.06 -2.84
CA GLU A 201 -20.20 2.87 -2.09
C GLU A 201 -19.90 2.23 -0.73
N LEU A 202 -19.17 1.12 -0.70
CA LEU A 202 -18.78 0.42 0.53
C LEU A 202 -17.99 1.32 1.51
N VAL A 203 -17.01 2.06 0.99
CA VAL A 203 -16.20 2.98 1.81
C VAL A 203 -17.07 4.10 2.40
N LYS A 204 -17.94 4.71 1.61
CA LYS A 204 -18.86 5.76 2.09
C LYS A 204 -19.80 5.23 3.16
N ASP A 205 -20.41 4.06 2.93
CA ASP A 205 -21.34 3.44 3.87
C ASP A 205 -20.65 3.11 5.21
N PHE A 206 -19.43 2.58 5.14
CA PHE A 206 -18.65 2.29 6.32
C PHE A 206 -18.31 3.54 7.13
N LEU A 207 -17.87 4.61 6.46
CA LEU A 207 -17.49 5.87 7.10
C LEU A 207 -18.69 6.66 7.63
N SER A 208 -19.87 6.49 7.03
CA SER A 208 -21.11 7.18 7.49
C SER A 208 -21.70 6.58 8.75
N GLN A 209 -21.38 5.33 9.07
CA GLN A 209 -21.82 4.67 10.30
C GLN A 209 -20.98 5.17 11.47
N GLN A 210 -21.44 6.20 12.18
CA GLN A 210 -20.80 6.69 13.40
C GLN A 210 -20.68 5.57 14.45
N ASN A 211 -19.58 5.58 15.19
CA ASN A 211 -19.47 4.75 16.40
C ASN A 211 -20.55 5.20 17.39
N ILE A 212 -21.59 4.36 17.58
CA ILE A 212 -22.59 4.54 18.62
C ILE A 212 -21.98 4.09 19.95
#